data_8c4e13f774b87cbeb50aa815dea2ea0e
#
_entry.id   8c4e13f774b87cbeb50aa815dea2ea0e
#
_cell.length_a   1.000
_cell.length_b   1.000
_cell.length_c   1.000
_cell.angle_alpha   90.00
_cell.angle_beta   90.00
_cell.angle_gamma   90.00
#
_symmetry.space_group_name_H-M   'P 1'
#
loop_
_entity.id
_entity.type
_entity.pdbx_description
1 polymer ?
#
loop_
_entity_poly.entity_id
_entity_poly.type
_entity_poly.pdbx_seq_one_letter_code
_entity_poly.pdbx_strand_id
1 'polypeptide(L)'
;MDYFAGLDVSVKETSVCIVDNAGRLVREVKVASEPEALLQVLTPGQPFKRIGLEAGPLSQWLFSALAEAGLPVICVETRHMRAVLKAQINKTDRNDARGMAQMMRVGLYRPVHVKTLRSQKLRMLLTHRKLLQSKADIHKLTCVGVIASTNV
;
A
#
# COMPACT_ATOMS: atom_id res chain seq x y z
N MET A 1 18.26 -7.37 19.88
CA MET A 1 17.89 -5.95 19.73
C MET A 1 16.84 -5.90 18.63
N ASP A 2 15.65 -5.37 18.89
CA ASP A 2 14.55 -5.40 17.91
C ASP A 2 14.65 -4.18 16.98
N TYR A 3 14.40 -4.39 15.69
CA TYR A 3 14.36 -3.34 14.69
C TYR A 3 12.95 -3.17 14.12
N PHE A 4 12.64 -1.94 13.73
CA PHE A 4 11.36 -1.56 13.13
C PHE A 4 11.65 -0.80 11.85
N ALA A 5 10.91 -1.11 10.80
CA ALA A 5 11.06 -0.42 9.52
C ALA A 5 9.74 0.21 9.06
N GLY A 6 9.88 1.31 8.32
CA GLY A 6 8.80 1.97 7.60
C GLY A 6 9.15 2.07 6.13
N LEU A 7 8.20 1.70 5.27
CA LEU A 7 8.32 1.70 3.83
C LEU A 7 7.32 2.67 3.22
N ASP A 8 7.80 3.83 2.78
CA ASP A 8 6.99 4.74 1.98
C ASP A 8 7.19 4.44 0.50
N VAL A 9 6.16 3.83 -0.11
CA VAL A 9 6.21 3.26 -1.45
C VAL A 9 5.67 4.23 -2.48
N SER A 10 6.49 4.62 -3.44
CA SER A 10 6.06 5.25 -4.67
C SER A 10 6.25 4.32 -5.87
N VAL A 11 5.82 4.74 -7.07
CA VAL A 11 5.84 3.88 -8.27
C VAL A 11 7.25 3.46 -8.67
N LYS A 12 8.23 4.35 -8.53
CA LYS A 12 9.61 4.11 -8.96
C LYS A 12 10.52 3.70 -7.82
N GLU A 13 10.40 4.35 -6.69
CA GLU A 13 11.31 4.23 -5.58
C GLU A 13 10.57 4.13 -4.26
N THR A 14 11.11 3.38 -3.32
CA THR A 14 10.62 3.24 -1.96
C THR A 14 11.63 3.83 -0.99
N SER A 15 11.17 4.74 -0.13
CA SER A 15 11.96 5.23 1.00
C SER A 15 11.86 4.24 2.15
N VAL A 16 12.99 3.75 2.61
CA VAL A 16 13.11 2.80 3.72
C VAL A 16 13.76 3.48 4.90
N CYS A 17 13.12 3.44 6.06
CA CYS A 17 13.67 3.90 7.31
C CYS A 17 13.67 2.76 8.33
N ILE A 18 14.81 2.51 8.98
CA ILE A 18 14.98 1.49 10.00
C ILE A 18 15.37 2.18 11.31
N VAL A 19 14.64 1.87 12.37
CA VAL A 19 14.89 2.38 13.71
C VAL A 19 15.11 1.23 14.70
N ASP A 20 15.88 1.49 15.75
CA ASP A 20 16.09 0.56 16.86
C ASP A 20 14.94 0.65 17.88
N ASN A 21 15.02 -0.17 18.92
CA ASN A 21 14.02 -0.20 20.01
C ASN A 21 13.94 1.13 20.79
N ALA A 22 15.00 1.93 20.80
CA ALA A 22 15.02 3.27 21.40
C ALA A 22 14.47 4.35 20.45
N GLY A 23 14.12 4.01 19.20
CA GLY A 23 13.64 4.93 18.19
C GLY A 23 14.74 5.72 17.48
N ARG A 24 16.01 5.33 17.67
CA ARG A 24 17.14 5.97 16.99
C ARG A 24 17.24 5.45 15.56
N LEU A 25 17.56 6.34 14.64
CA LEU A 25 17.76 6.01 13.24
C LEU A 25 18.99 5.09 13.08
N VAL A 26 18.76 3.91 12.53
CA VAL A 26 19.81 2.92 12.21
C VAL A 26 20.21 3.05 10.75
N ARG A 27 19.25 3.10 9.86
CA ARG A 27 19.48 3.20 8.41
C ARG A 27 18.34 3.93 7.74
N GLU A 28 18.68 4.74 6.76
CA GLU A 28 17.73 5.40 5.88
C GLU A 28 18.27 5.32 4.45
N VAL A 29 17.45 4.80 3.54
CA VAL A 29 17.86 4.57 2.15
C VAL A 29 16.66 4.65 1.23
N LYS A 30 16.89 5.02 -0.02
CA LYS A 30 15.90 5.00 -1.09
C LYS A 30 16.33 3.95 -2.10
N VAL A 31 15.41 3.04 -2.44
CA VAL A 31 15.67 1.91 -3.35
C VAL A 31 14.55 1.80 -4.37
N ALA A 32 14.78 1.04 -5.46
CA ALA A 32 13.73 0.73 -6.41
C ALA A 32 12.54 0.04 -5.72
N SER A 33 11.31 0.34 -6.17
CA SER A 33 10.09 -0.28 -5.65
C SER A 33 9.92 -1.71 -6.18
N GLU A 34 10.93 -2.54 -5.92
CA GLU A 34 11.01 -3.94 -6.31
C GLU A 34 11.34 -4.81 -5.12
N PRO A 35 10.76 -6.04 -5.04
CA PRO A 35 10.98 -6.94 -3.91
C PRO A 35 12.46 -7.22 -3.66
N GLU A 36 13.25 -7.47 -4.71
CA GLU A 36 14.66 -7.81 -4.63
C GLU A 36 15.48 -6.68 -3.99
N ALA A 37 15.23 -5.44 -4.41
CA ALA A 37 15.91 -4.26 -3.87
C ALA A 37 15.56 -4.04 -2.39
N LEU A 38 14.31 -4.25 -2.00
CA LEU A 38 13.87 -4.16 -0.61
C LEU A 38 14.46 -5.28 0.25
N LEU A 39 14.52 -6.52 -0.26
CA LEU A 39 15.10 -7.66 0.44
C LEU A 39 16.59 -7.47 0.72
N GLN A 40 17.33 -6.83 -0.18
CA GLN A 40 18.75 -6.49 0.05
C GLN A 40 18.95 -5.55 1.23
N VAL A 41 17.98 -4.67 1.50
CA VAL A 41 18.06 -3.70 2.61
C VAL A 41 17.53 -4.29 3.91
N LEU A 42 16.47 -5.10 3.84
CA LEU A 42 15.73 -5.58 5.01
C LEU A 42 16.21 -6.93 5.55
N THR A 43 16.93 -7.73 4.75
CA THR A 43 17.28 -9.12 5.12
C THR A 43 18.63 -9.29 5.86
N PRO A 44 19.66 -8.46 5.72
CA PRO A 44 20.96 -8.78 6.27
C PRO A 44 20.99 -8.74 7.81
N GLY A 45 20.72 -9.90 8.43
CA GLY A 45 21.10 -10.19 9.82
C GLY A 45 20.40 -9.39 10.92
N GLN A 46 19.42 -8.58 10.61
CA GLN A 46 18.71 -7.78 11.62
C GLN A 46 17.36 -8.41 11.98
N PRO A 47 17.09 -8.67 13.27
CA PRO A 47 15.81 -9.19 13.72
C PRO A 47 14.73 -8.10 13.68
N PHE A 48 14.04 -8.00 12.56
CA PHE A 48 12.88 -7.11 12.45
C PHE A 48 11.71 -7.65 13.27
N LYS A 49 11.13 -6.79 14.09
CA LYS A 49 9.91 -7.11 14.83
C LYS A 49 8.64 -6.71 14.06
N ARG A 50 8.70 -5.61 13.33
CA ARG A 50 7.61 -5.13 12.47
C ARG A 50 8.16 -4.29 11.33
N ILE A 51 7.58 -4.46 10.16
CA ILE A 51 7.88 -3.67 8.96
C ILE A 51 6.55 -3.09 8.46
N GLY A 52 6.39 -1.78 8.51
CA GLY A 52 5.19 -1.08 8.05
C GLY A 52 5.25 -0.78 6.56
N LEU A 53 4.19 -1.12 5.84
CA LEU A 53 4.01 -0.84 4.43
C LEU A 53 2.68 -0.10 4.24
N GLU A 54 2.69 1.08 3.62
CA GLU A 54 1.46 1.82 3.35
C GLU A 54 0.61 1.11 2.28
N ALA A 55 -0.72 1.04 2.52
CA ALA A 55 -1.66 0.46 1.57
C ALA A 55 -1.74 1.33 0.30
N GLY A 56 -1.30 0.80 -0.83
CA GLY A 56 -1.24 1.49 -2.12
C GLY A 56 -1.28 0.51 -3.30
N PRO A 57 -1.10 0.99 -4.53
CA PRO A 57 -1.18 0.16 -5.74
C PRO A 57 -0.19 -1.02 -5.77
N LEU A 58 1.03 -0.82 -5.28
CA LEU A 58 2.08 -1.83 -5.24
C LEU A 58 2.09 -2.65 -3.94
N SER A 59 1.30 -2.27 -2.94
CA SER A 59 1.38 -2.83 -1.59
C SER A 59 1.15 -4.34 -1.55
N GLN A 60 0.24 -4.88 -2.36
CA GLN A 60 -0.03 -6.31 -2.37
C GLN A 60 1.15 -7.12 -2.91
N TRP A 61 1.72 -6.69 -4.02
CA TRP A 61 2.87 -7.36 -4.64
C TRP A 61 4.09 -7.36 -3.71
N LEU A 62 4.43 -6.20 -3.18
CA LEU A 62 5.54 -6.06 -2.23
C LEU A 62 5.27 -6.81 -0.92
N PHE A 63 4.06 -6.71 -0.37
CA PHE A 63 3.66 -7.43 0.84
C PHE A 63 3.83 -8.94 0.67
N SER A 64 3.32 -9.51 -0.43
CA SER A 64 3.41 -10.96 -0.67
C SER A 64 4.87 -11.40 -0.76
N ALA A 65 5.70 -10.70 -1.54
CA ALA A 65 7.10 -11.07 -1.72
C ALA A 65 7.92 -10.96 -0.41
N LEU A 66 7.70 -9.89 0.37
CA LEU A 66 8.39 -9.71 1.64
C LEU A 66 7.91 -10.70 2.71
N ALA A 67 6.62 -11.03 2.72
CA ALA A 67 6.06 -12.04 3.63
C ALA A 67 6.53 -13.46 3.28
N GLU A 68 6.63 -13.80 1.99
CA GLU A 68 7.21 -15.07 1.51
C GLU A 68 8.67 -15.22 1.91
N ALA A 69 9.42 -14.11 1.97
CA ALA A 69 10.79 -14.07 2.50
C ALA A 69 10.87 -14.19 4.04
N GLY A 70 9.74 -14.36 4.73
CA GLY A 70 9.69 -14.52 6.19
C GLY A 70 9.79 -13.23 6.99
N LEU A 71 9.64 -12.07 6.35
CA LEU A 71 9.70 -10.78 7.04
C LEU A 71 8.35 -10.43 7.70
N PRO A 72 8.34 -9.83 8.91
CA PRO A 72 7.12 -9.47 9.64
C PRO A 72 6.48 -8.19 9.09
N VAL A 73 5.99 -8.25 7.84
CA VAL A 73 5.41 -7.10 7.14
C VAL A 73 3.95 -6.90 7.55
N ILE A 74 3.58 -5.66 7.79
CA ILE A 74 2.23 -5.23 8.15
C ILE A 74 1.81 -4.14 7.16
N CYS A 75 0.72 -4.38 6.43
CA CYS A 75 0.11 -3.35 5.61
C CYS A 75 -0.74 -2.44 6.50
N VAL A 76 -0.56 -1.12 6.40
CA VAL A 76 -1.21 -0.13 7.27
C VAL A 76 -2.12 0.79 6.48
N GLU A 77 -3.18 1.26 7.14
CA GLU A 77 -4.19 2.13 6.53
C GLU A 77 -3.62 3.53 6.27
N THR A 78 -3.67 3.96 5.00
CA THR A 78 -3.20 5.27 4.52
C THR A 78 -3.84 6.44 5.27
N ARG A 79 -5.13 6.38 5.58
CA ARG A 79 -5.85 7.47 6.28
C ARG A 79 -5.34 7.65 7.71
N HIS A 80 -5.14 6.55 8.41
CA HIS A 80 -4.59 6.56 9.77
C HIS A 80 -3.16 7.10 9.77
N MET A 81 -2.33 6.63 8.84
CA MET A 81 -0.97 7.12 8.64
C MET A 81 -0.93 8.62 8.41
N ARG A 82 -1.72 9.12 7.47
CA ARG A 82 -1.79 10.57 7.17
C ARG A 82 -2.28 11.40 8.34
N ALA A 83 -3.21 10.90 9.15
CA ALA A 83 -3.69 11.63 10.33
C ALA A 83 -2.58 11.81 11.37
N VAL A 84 -1.76 10.78 11.59
CA VAL A 84 -0.64 10.83 12.53
C VAL A 84 0.52 11.69 11.97
N LEU A 85 0.84 11.55 10.68
CA LEU A 85 1.93 12.28 10.04
C LEU A 85 1.60 13.75 9.73
N LYS A 86 0.32 14.12 9.64
CA LYS A 86 -0.09 15.54 9.49
C LYS A 86 0.35 16.45 10.63
N ALA A 87 0.67 15.90 11.78
CA ALA A 87 1.25 16.66 12.89
C ALA A 87 2.72 17.05 12.63
N GLN A 88 3.36 16.53 11.59
CA GLN A 88 4.74 16.89 11.20
C GLN A 88 4.74 18.08 10.24
N ILE A 89 5.54 19.10 10.54
CA ILE A 89 5.57 20.38 9.84
C ILE A 89 6.18 20.26 8.43
N ASN A 90 7.06 19.29 8.17
CA ASN A 90 7.74 19.10 6.89
C ASN A 90 7.41 17.73 6.30
N LYS A 91 6.55 17.72 5.27
CA LYS A 91 6.20 16.50 4.55
C LYS A 91 7.25 16.19 3.47
N THR A 92 7.94 15.07 3.62
CA THR A 92 8.83 14.46 2.61
C THR A 92 8.69 12.95 2.70
N ASP A 93 8.91 12.23 1.60
CA ASP A 93 8.89 10.75 1.56
C ASP A 93 9.78 10.13 2.65
N ARG A 94 10.89 10.79 2.94
CA ARG A 94 11.83 10.44 4.00
C ARG A 94 11.21 10.54 5.39
N ASN A 95 10.51 11.63 5.66
CA ASN A 95 9.83 11.85 6.93
C ASN A 95 8.62 10.92 7.08
N ASP A 96 7.95 10.58 5.99
CA ASP A 96 6.83 9.65 5.99
C ASP A 96 7.31 8.23 6.31
N ALA A 97 8.41 7.75 5.72
CA ALA A 97 9.03 6.48 6.06
C ALA A 97 9.54 6.43 7.52
N ARG A 98 10.16 7.52 7.99
CA ARG A 98 10.63 7.64 9.37
C ARG A 98 9.47 7.63 10.37
N GLY A 99 8.41 8.39 10.08
CA GLY A 99 7.19 8.40 10.89
C GLY A 99 6.56 7.01 10.97
N MET A 100 6.50 6.30 9.84
CA MET A 100 5.99 4.93 9.80
C MET A 100 6.83 3.97 10.63
N ALA A 101 8.15 4.03 10.57
CA ALA A 101 9.04 3.23 11.40
C ALA A 101 8.80 3.47 12.90
N GLN A 102 8.61 4.72 13.31
CA GLN A 102 8.26 5.07 14.69
C GLN A 102 6.88 4.53 15.11
N MET A 103 5.89 4.60 14.22
CA MET A 103 4.56 4.03 14.49
C MET A 103 4.63 2.50 14.66
N MET A 104 5.45 1.82 13.85
CA MET A 104 5.68 0.39 14.01
C MET A 104 6.34 0.07 15.36
N ARG A 105 7.28 0.90 15.80
CA ARG A 105 7.96 0.74 17.09
C ARG A 105 6.99 0.87 18.26
N VAL A 106 6.19 1.91 18.30
CA VAL A 106 5.25 2.16 19.43
C VAL A 106 3.95 1.36 19.33
N GLY A 107 3.71 0.66 18.21
CA GLY A 107 2.47 -0.10 18.00
C GLY A 107 1.25 0.76 17.63
N LEU A 108 1.46 2.01 17.23
CA LEU A 108 0.40 2.94 16.83
C LEU A 108 0.11 2.82 15.34
N TYR A 109 -0.55 1.76 14.92
CA TYR A 109 -0.94 1.52 13.53
C TYR A 109 -2.25 0.76 13.44
N ARG A 110 -2.93 0.89 12.30
CA ARG A 110 -4.13 0.12 11.99
C ARG A 110 -3.82 -0.83 10.82
N PRO A 111 -3.77 -2.15 11.07
CA PRO A 111 -3.47 -3.11 10.03
C PRO A 111 -4.63 -3.21 9.04
N VAL A 112 -4.29 -3.35 7.76
CA VAL A 112 -5.24 -3.61 6.68
C VAL A 112 -5.00 -5.01 6.15
N HIS A 113 -6.09 -5.76 5.97
CA HIS A 113 -6.01 -7.07 5.34
C HIS A 113 -5.64 -6.91 3.85
N VAL A 114 -4.52 -7.48 3.46
CA VAL A 114 -4.09 -7.53 2.07
C VAL A 114 -4.89 -8.61 1.34
N LYS A 115 -5.68 -8.20 0.37
CA LYS A 115 -6.53 -9.12 -0.41
C LYS A 115 -5.67 -10.03 -1.28
N THR A 116 -6.07 -11.29 -1.39
CA THR A 116 -5.42 -12.23 -2.32
C THR A 116 -5.61 -11.80 -3.77
N LEU A 117 -4.66 -12.19 -4.65
CA LEU A 117 -4.76 -11.96 -6.10
C LEU A 117 -6.06 -12.52 -6.69
N ARG A 118 -6.53 -13.68 -6.19
CA ARG A 118 -7.80 -14.29 -6.59
C ARG A 118 -8.98 -13.38 -6.27
N SER A 119 -9.03 -12.85 -5.05
CA SER A 119 -10.10 -11.94 -4.62
C SER A 119 -10.11 -10.63 -5.42
N GLN A 120 -8.93 -10.12 -5.79
CA GLN A 120 -8.82 -8.93 -6.63
C GLN A 120 -9.30 -9.18 -8.06
N LYS A 121 -8.90 -10.30 -8.68
CA LYS A 121 -9.37 -10.70 -10.01
C LYS A 121 -10.89 -10.85 -10.05
N LEU A 122 -11.48 -11.52 -9.06
CA LEU A 122 -12.93 -11.66 -8.95
C LEU A 122 -13.63 -10.29 -8.83
N ARG A 123 -13.10 -9.41 -7.99
CA ARG A 123 -13.65 -8.06 -7.82
C ARG A 123 -13.56 -7.24 -9.11
N MET A 124 -12.45 -7.34 -9.84
CA MET A 124 -12.26 -6.67 -11.13
C MET A 124 -13.28 -7.18 -12.15
N LEU A 125 -13.49 -8.49 -12.25
CA LEU A 125 -14.48 -9.10 -13.14
C LEU A 125 -15.91 -8.65 -12.80
N LEU A 126 -16.27 -8.60 -11.53
CA LEU A 126 -17.58 -8.13 -11.07
C LEU A 126 -17.78 -6.64 -11.38
N THR A 127 -16.75 -5.83 -11.21
CA THR A 127 -16.80 -4.39 -11.54
C THR A 127 -16.96 -4.18 -13.04
N HIS A 128 -16.22 -4.91 -13.87
CA HIS A 128 -16.34 -4.86 -15.33
C HIS A 128 -17.73 -5.33 -15.79
N ARG A 129 -18.24 -6.43 -15.24
CA ARG A 129 -19.61 -6.88 -15.52
C ARG A 129 -20.65 -5.79 -15.23
N LYS A 130 -20.56 -5.15 -14.06
CA LYS A 130 -21.45 -4.07 -13.65
C LYS A 130 -21.39 -2.86 -14.60
N LEU A 131 -20.18 -2.49 -15.02
CA LEU A 131 -19.95 -1.42 -15.99
C LEU A 131 -20.55 -1.75 -17.35
N LEU A 132 -20.39 -2.97 -17.85
CA LEU A 132 -20.94 -3.42 -19.12
C LEU A 132 -22.46 -3.46 -19.08
N GLN A 133 -23.07 -3.94 -17.99
CA GLN A 133 -24.52 -3.92 -17.80
C GLN A 133 -25.05 -2.47 -17.83
N SER A 134 -24.43 -1.56 -17.08
CA SER A 134 -24.81 -0.15 -17.06
C SER A 134 -24.75 0.49 -18.45
N LYS A 135 -23.71 0.21 -19.25
CA LYS A 135 -23.58 0.70 -20.62
C LYS A 135 -24.63 0.11 -21.55
N ALA A 136 -24.92 -1.19 -21.42
CA ALA A 136 -25.96 -1.86 -22.22
C ALA A 136 -27.37 -1.28 -21.92
N ASP A 137 -27.68 -0.97 -20.67
CA ASP A 137 -28.95 -0.37 -20.28
C ASP A 137 -29.09 1.06 -20.82
N ILE A 138 -28.03 1.86 -20.78
CA ILE A 138 -27.99 3.19 -21.38
C ILE A 138 -28.26 3.08 -22.91
N HIS A 139 -27.62 2.12 -23.58
CA HIS A 139 -27.77 1.93 -25.01
C HIS A 139 -29.22 1.53 -25.40
N LYS A 140 -29.84 0.66 -24.59
CA LYS A 140 -31.26 0.30 -24.77
C LYS A 140 -32.20 1.51 -24.62
N LEU A 141 -32.00 2.33 -23.60
CA LEU A 141 -32.77 3.55 -23.36
C LEU A 141 -32.62 4.54 -24.52
N THR A 142 -31.44 4.70 -25.06
CA THR A 142 -31.16 5.59 -26.20
C THR A 142 -31.84 5.08 -27.46
N CYS A 143 -31.82 3.78 -27.75
CA CYS A 143 -32.52 3.18 -28.88
C CYS A 143 -34.02 3.34 -28.77
N VAL A 144 -34.59 3.13 -27.59
CA VAL A 144 -36.05 3.32 -27.37
C VAL A 144 -36.45 4.79 -27.53
N GLY A 145 -35.63 5.74 -27.06
CA GLY A 145 -35.85 7.17 -27.21
C GLY A 145 -35.82 7.63 -28.67
N VAL A 146 -34.94 7.08 -29.49
CA VAL A 146 -34.87 7.37 -30.93
C VAL A 146 -36.09 6.84 -31.67
N ILE A 147 -36.55 5.63 -31.34
CA ILE A 147 -37.77 5.05 -31.97
C ILE A 147 -39.01 5.86 -31.59
N ALA A 148 -39.11 6.35 -30.37
CA ALA A 148 -40.24 7.19 -29.95
C ALA A 148 -40.29 8.57 -30.65
N SER A 149 -39.13 9.12 -31.04
CA SER A 149 -39.02 10.41 -31.72
C SER A 149 -39.25 10.35 -33.25
N THR A 150 -39.26 9.16 -33.85
CA THR A 150 -39.47 8.97 -35.28
C THR A 150 -40.95 8.66 -35.66
N ASN A 151 -41.84 8.57 -34.67
CA ASN A 151 -43.27 8.30 -34.87
C ASN A 151 -44.16 9.56 -34.66
N VAL A 152 -43.66 10.77 -34.97
CA VAL A 152 -44.46 12.02 -34.97
C VAL A 152 -44.52 12.56 -36.39
#